data_c32690724450d6190cad080cb85fe336
#
_entry.id   c32690724450d6190cad080cb85fe336
#
_cell.length_a   1.000
_cell.length_b   1.000
_cell.length_c   1.000
_cell.angle_alpha   90.00
_cell.angle_beta   90.00
_cell.angle_gamma   90.00
#
_symmetry.space_group_name_H-M   'P 1'
#
loop_
_entity.id
_entity.type
_entity.pdbx_description
1 polymer ?
#
loop_
_entity_poly.entity_id
_entity_poly.type
_entity_poly.pdbx_seq_one_letter_code
_entity_poly.pdbx_strand_id
1 'polypeptide(L)'
;SEDGQRLSWLKVTGGVLRVKAELASRPDARRPWRAKADQLRLYSGAKYKLLDSAPAGTVCAVTGLAESRPGEGLGFEPDAEAPALEPVLSYRVLLPEGCDAQTALRQLRELEQEDPALHVVWDSRLGEAHLQLMGEVQLEIMQSLIERRFGLKVGFDEGGILCRETISARVEGVGHFEPLRHYAEVHLLLEPGPRGSGVQLSADCREDELAANWQRLILTHLAERSHLGPLTGAPLTDVKITLRSGRAHPKHTEGGDFRQATYRAVRQGLRSAAARG
;
A
#
# COMPACT_ATOMS: atom_id res chain seq x y z
N SER A 1 -1.90 11.91 -20.43
CA SER A 1 -3.00 12.12 -21.39
C SER A 1 -2.93 13.55 -21.90
N GLU A 2 -3.26 13.79 -23.16
CA GLU A 2 -3.22 15.12 -23.78
C GLU A 2 -4.17 16.13 -23.10
N ASP A 3 -5.21 15.67 -22.41
CA ASP A 3 -6.24 16.52 -21.80
C ASP A 3 -6.25 16.45 -20.26
N GLY A 4 -5.19 15.97 -19.61
CA GLY A 4 -5.17 15.76 -18.15
C GLY A 4 -6.11 14.65 -17.67
N GLN A 5 -6.80 13.95 -18.57
CA GLN A 5 -7.69 12.84 -18.25
C GLN A 5 -6.90 11.54 -18.09
N ARG A 6 -7.16 10.81 -17.02
CA ARG A 6 -6.59 9.46 -16.82
C ARG A 6 -7.15 8.50 -17.88
N LEU A 7 -6.25 7.72 -18.48
CA LEU A 7 -6.58 6.63 -19.39
C LEU A 7 -6.18 5.31 -18.74
N SER A 8 -7.12 4.39 -18.60
CA SER A 8 -6.85 3.03 -18.14
C SER A 8 -6.74 2.12 -19.36
N TRP A 9 -5.55 1.58 -19.61
CA TRP A 9 -5.34 0.61 -20.68
C TRP A 9 -5.75 -0.77 -20.21
N LEU A 10 -6.60 -1.43 -20.96
CA LEU A 10 -7.05 -2.77 -20.66
C LEU A 10 -7.15 -3.64 -21.92
N LYS A 11 -7.06 -4.96 -21.70
CA LYS A 11 -7.36 -5.98 -22.72
C LYS A 11 -8.69 -6.63 -22.32
N VAL A 12 -9.62 -6.67 -23.25
CA VAL A 12 -10.88 -7.43 -23.06
C VAL A 12 -10.57 -8.90 -23.28
N THR A 13 -10.67 -9.70 -22.23
CA THR A 13 -10.33 -11.14 -22.25
C THR A 13 -11.55 -12.01 -22.55
N GLY A 14 -12.76 -11.52 -22.24
CA GLY A 14 -14.01 -12.23 -22.49
C GLY A 14 -15.19 -11.30 -22.75
N GLY A 15 -16.17 -11.76 -23.50
CA GLY A 15 -17.37 -11.01 -23.78
C GLY A 15 -17.17 -9.77 -24.66
N VAL A 16 -17.94 -8.73 -24.38
CA VAL A 16 -17.90 -7.45 -25.11
C VAL A 16 -18.05 -6.30 -24.11
N LEU A 17 -17.03 -5.44 -24.04
CA LEU A 17 -17.09 -4.20 -23.28
C LEU A 17 -17.81 -3.12 -24.11
N ARG A 18 -18.84 -2.48 -23.55
CA ARG A 18 -19.59 -1.40 -24.20
C ARG A 18 -19.31 -0.05 -23.51
N VAL A 19 -19.45 1.02 -24.26
CA VAL A 19 -19.47 2.38 -23.70
C VAL A 19 -20.60 2.47 -22.66
N LYS A 20 -20.33 3.18 -21.55
CA LYS A 20 -21.21 3.31 -20.37
C LYS A 20 -21.47 2.02 -19.59
N ALA A 21 -20.79 0.91 -19.92
CA ALA A 21 -20.82 -0.28 -19.08
C ALA A 21 -20.24 0.03 -17.69
N GLU A 22 -20.88 -0.51 -16.67
CA GLU A 22 -20.37 -0.44 -15.31
C GLU A 22 -19.31 -1.53 -15.12
N LEU A 23 -18.13 -1.11 -14.70
CA LEU A 23 -17.02 -1.96 -14.32
C LEU A 23 -16.77 -1.84 -12.82
N ALA A 24 -16.34 -2.91 -12.22
CA ALA A 24 -16.04 -2.96 -10.80
C ALA A 24 -14.74 -3.76 -10.57
N SER A 25 -14.05 -3.42 -9.49
CA SER A 25 -13.04 -4.29 -8.92
C SER A 25 -13.66 -5.59 -8.44
N ARG A 26 -12.85 -6.59 -8.19
CA ARG A 26 -13.30 -7.84 -7.58
C ARG A 26 -13.96 -7.58 -6.22
N PRO A 27 -14.94 -8.42 -5.79
CA PRO A 27 -15.62 -8.26 -4.51
C PRO A 27 -14.69 -8.40 -3.29
N ASP A 28 -13.61 -9.16 -3.44
CA ASP A 28 -12.58 -9.42 -2.42
C ASP A 28 -11.41 -8.42 -2.46
N ALA A 29 -11.46 -7.40 -3.32
CA ALA A 29 -10.45 -6.36 -3.38
C ALA A 29 -10.36 -5.59 -2.06
N ARG A 30 -9.12 -5.22 -1.66
CA ARG A 30 -8.89 -4.41 -0.45
C ARG A 30 -9.64 -3.07 -0.45
N ARG A 31 -9.88 -2.51 -1.63
CA ARG A 31 -10.63 -1.26 -1.85
C ARG A 31 -11.57 -1.48 -3.03
N PRO A 32 -12.77 -1.98 -2.78
CA PRO A 32 -13.74 -2.19 -3.85
C PRO A 32 -14.20 -0.86 -4.43
N TRP A 33 -14.30 -0.80 -5.76
CA TRP A 33 -14.78 0.35 -6.50
C TRP A 33 -15.70 -0.06 -7.64
N ARG A 34 -16.51 0.89 -8.10
CA ARG A 34 -17.36 0.78 -9.30
C ARG A 34 -17.28 2.07 -10.08
N ALA A 35 -17.16 1.96 -11.39
CA ALA A 35 -17.11 3.11 -12.29
C ALA A 35 -17.69 2.75 -13.66
N LYS A 36 -18.05 3.76 -14.44
CA LYS A 36 -18.52 3.58 -15.81
C LYS A 36 -17.41 3.83 -16.81
N ALA A 37 -17.35 2.97 -17.83
CA ALA A 37 -16.47 3.17 -18.98
C ALA A 37 -17.05 4.30 -19.84
N ASP A 38 -16.54 5.52 -19.71
CA ASP A 38 -17.11 6.68 -20.39
C ASP A 38 -16.84 6.68 -21.89
N GLN A 39 -15.61 6.40 -22.30
CA GLN A 39 -15.19 6.26 -23.69
C GLN A 39 -14.27 5.06 -23.84
N LEU A 40 -14.38 4.39 -24.99
CA LEU A 40 -13.42 3.37 -25.43
C LEU A 40 -12.62 3.92 -26.59
N ARG A 41 -11.30 3.96 -26.47
CA ARG A 41 -10.37 4.52 -27.45
C ARG A 41 -9.44 3.43 -27.99
N LEU A 42 -9.48 3.19 -29.28
CA LEU A 42 -8.53 2.32 -29.95
C LEU A 42 -7.42 3.16 -30.57
N TYR A 43 -6.22 3.05 -30.02
CA TYR A 43 -5.07 3.84 -30.49
C TYR A 43 -4.33 3.16 -31.65
N SER A 44 -3.87 3.99 -32.57
CA SER A 44 -2.91 3.64 -33.63
C SER A 44 -1.85 4.73 -33.69
N GLY A 45 -0.71 4.50 -33.04
CA GLY A 45 0.29 5.55 -32.78
C GLY A 45 -0.29 6.65 -31.87
N ALA A 46 -0.16 7.91 -32.26
CA ALA A 46 -0.67 9.07 -31.50
C ALA A 46 -2.17 9.34 -31.73
N LYS A 47 -2.79 8.69 -32.72
CA LYS A 47 -4.21 8.90 -33.05
C LYS A 47 -5.06 7.79 -32.46
N TYR A 48 -6.31 8.10 -32.12
CA TYR A 48 -7.27 7.10 -31.65
C TYR A 48 -8.60 7.20 -32.40
N LYS A 49 -9.31 6.07 -32.43
CA LYS A 49 -10.70 5.95 -32.88
C LYS A 49 -11.58 5.64 -31.68
N LEU A 50 -12.72 6.31 -31.57
CA LEU A 50 -13.75 5.95 -30.60
C LEU A 50 -14.44 4.66 -31.02
N LEU A 51 -14.68 3.80 -30.04
CA LEU A 51 -15.45 2.55 -30.21
C LEU A 51 -16.72 2.60 -29.38
N ASP A 52 -17.81 2.11 -29.91
CA ASP A 52 -19.04 1.88 -29.13
C ASP A 52 -18.94 0.59 -28.31
N SER A 53 -18.16 -0.37 -28.78
CA SER A 53 -17.89 -1.63 -28.10
C SER A 53 -16.54 -2.22 -28.47
N ALA A 54 -15.96 -2.97 -27.56
CA ALA A 54 -14.70 -3.69 -27.71
C ALA A 54 -14.94 -5.20 -27.41
N PRO A 55 -14.85 -6.08 -28.42
CA PRO A 55 -14.96 -7.53 -28.21
C PRO A 55 -13.70 -8.10 -27.56
N ALA A 56 -13.81 -9.35 -27.08
CA ALA A 56 -12.68 -10.11 -26.56
C ALA A 56 -11.49 -10.10 -27.52
N GLY A 57 -10.27 -9.98 -27.00
CA GLY A 57 -9.02 -9.80 -27.76
C GLY A 57 -8.64 -8.34 -28.03
N THR A 58 -9.56 -7.39 -27.84
CA THR A 58 -9.27 -5.96 -28.07
C THR A 58 -8.46 -5.38 -26.93
N VAL A 59 -7.41 -4.63 -27.25
CA VAL A 59 -6.68 -3.75 -26.32
C VAL A 59 -7.14 -2.32 -26.57
N CYS A 60 -7.67 -1.67 -25.58
CA CYS A 60 -8.18 -0.30 -25.69
C CYS A 60 -7.89 0.53 -24.44
N ALA A 61 -7.87 1.85 -24.59
CA ALA A 61 -7.84 2.79 -23.48
C ALA A 61 -9.26 3.21 -23.13
N VAL A 62 -9.54 3.25 -21.82
CA VAL A 62 -10.86 3.58 -21.28
C VAL A 62 -10.74 4.80 -20.38
N THR A 63 -11.67 5.75 -20.52
CA THR A 63 -11.84 6.86 -19.60
C THR A 63 -12.93 6.57 -18.57
N GLY A 64 -12.88 7.25 -17.42
CA GLY A 64 -13.87 7.07 -16.34
C GLY A 64 -13.46 6.11 -15.23
N LEU A 65 -12.36 5.37 -15.39
CA LEU A 65 -11.90 4.38 -14.42
C LEU A 65 -10.79 4.97 -13.52
N ALA A 66 -11.08 6.00 -12.74
CA ALA A 66 -10.09 6.71 -11.94
C ALA A 66 -9.41 5.86 -10.85
N GLU A 67 -10.13 4.85 -10.34
CA GLU A 67 -9.69 4.00 -9.22
C GLU A 67 -8.94 2.74 -9.68
N SER A 68 -9.00 2.41 -10.98
CA SER A 68 -8.37 1.20 -11.52
C SER A 68 -6.85 1.23 -11.38
N ARG A 69 -6.22 0.08 -11.25
CA ARG A 69 -4.78 -0.08 -11.05
C ARG A 69 -4.18 -1.01 -12.10
N PRO A 70 -2.88 -0.82 -12.44
CA PRO A 70 -2.17 -1.79 -13.25
C PRO A 70 -2.19 -3.18 -12.63
N GLY A 71 -2.44 -4.20 -13.44
CA GLY A 71 -2.51 -5.60 -12.99
C GLY A 71 -3.83 -6.00 -12.31
N GLU A 72 -4.78 -5.08 -12.13
CA GLU A 72 -6.08 -5.39 -11.56
C GLU A 72 -6.97 -6.10 -12.55
N GLY A 73 -7.57 -7.23 -12.13
CA GLY A 73 -8.60 -7.94 -12.88
C GLY A 73 -9.97 -7.30 -12.68
N LEU A 74 -10.73 -7.15 -13.77
CA LEU A 74 -12.07 -6.58 -13.74
C LEU A 74 -13.15 -7.63 -14.05
N GLY A 75 -14.25 -7.54 -13.34
CA GLY A 75 -15.34 -8.52 -13.47
C GLY A 75 -14.95 -9.88 -12.89
N PHE A 76 -14.80 -10.90 -13.73
CA PHE A 76 -14.42 -12.26 -13.33
C PHE A 76 -12.91 -12.55 -13.53
N GLU A 77 -12.18 -11.62 -14.13
CA GLU A 77 -10.76 -11.79 -14.37
C GLU A 77 -9.97 -11.72 -13.05
N PRO A 78 -9.06 -12.67 -12.78
CA PRO A 78 -8.19 -12.57 -11.64
C PRO A 78 -7.18 -11.43 -11.80
N ASP A 79 -6.67 -10.91 -10.68
CA ASP A 79 -5.55 -9.99 -10.70
C ASP A 79 -4.32 -10.67 -11.31
N ALA A 80 -3.48 -9.89 -11.99
CA ALA A 80 -2.20 -10.38 -12.47
C ALA A 80 -1.32 -10.84 -11.29
N GLU A 81 -0.48 -11.83 -11.54
CA GLU A 81 0.53 -12.25 -10.57
C GLU A 81 1.46 -11.07 -10.23
N ALA A 82 1.85 -10.99 -8.96
CA ALA A 82 2.82 -9.99 -8.53
C ALA A 82 4.13 -10.16 -9.32
N PRO A 83 4.82 -9.05 -9.67
CA PRO A 83 6.12 -9.16 -10.33
C PRO A 83 7.09 -10.03 -9.54
N ALA A 84 7.80 -10.92 -10.22
CA ALA A 84 8.79 -11.81 -9.59
C ALA A 84 9.98 -11.04 -9.01
N LEU A 85 10.23 -9.82 -9.49
CA LEU A 85 11.29 -8.93 -9.02
C LEU A 85 10.67 -7.67 -8.45
N GLU A 86 11.03 -7.36 -7.21
CA GLU A 86 10.68 -6.10 -6.55
C GLU A 86 11.93 -5.21 -6.46
N PRO A 87 11.76 -3.89 -6.59
CA PRO A 87 12.86 -2.95 -6.36
C PRO A 87 13.40 -3.08 -4.94
N VAL A 88 14.72 -3.12 -4.81
CA VAL A 88 15.43 -3.29 -3.52
C VAL A 88 16.24 -2.05 -3.12
N LEU A 89 16.33 -1.06 -4.02
CA LEU A 89 17.07 0.17 -3.77
C LEU A 89 16.10 1.34 -3.63
N SER A 90 16.35 2.18 -2.64
CA SER A 90 15.62 3.41 -2.40
C SER A 90 16.52 4.60 -2.70
N TYR A 91 16.10 5.47 -3.58
CA TYR A 91 16.81 6.67 -3.98
C TYR A 91 16.05 7.91 -3.55
N ARG A 92 16.74 8.85 -2.91
CA ARG A 92 16.18 10.16 -2.60
C ARG A 92 16.14 11.01 -3.86
N VAL A 93 15.01 11.65 -4.11
CA VAL A 93 14.83 12.57 -5.22
C VAL A 93 15.36 13.94 -4.82
N LEU A 94 16.40 14.42 -5.51
CA LEU A 94 16.96 15.75 -5.33
C LEU A 94 16.19 16.74 -6.22
N LEU A 95 15.38 17.58 -5.58
CA LEU A 95 14.58 18.59 -6.28
C LEU A 95 15.45 19.83 -6.56
N PRO A 96 15.24 20.51 -7.70
CA PRO A 96 15.93 21.76 -8.00
C PRO A 96 15.51 22.87 -7.02
N GLU A 97 16.38 23.88 -6.84
CA GLU A 97 16.10 25.06 -6.01
C GLU A 97 14.80 25.76 -6.44
N GLY A 98 13.99 26.13 -5.45
CA GLY A 98 12.72 26.81 -5.69
C GLY A 98 11.59 25.90 -6.15
N CYS A 99 11.79 24.60 -6.26
CA CYS A 99 10.73 23.65 -6.58
C CYS A 99 9.81 23.44 -5.37
N ASP A 100 8.50 23.51 -5.60
CA ASP A 100 7.52 23.14 -4.59
C ASP A 100 7.46 21.61 -4.41
N ALA A 101 7.92 21.15 -3.25
CA ALA A 101 8.00 19.73 -2.91
C ALA A 101 6.64 19.01 -2.95
N GLN A 102 5.54 19.70 -2.65
CA GLN A 102 4.20 19.11 -2.69
C GLN A 102 3.73 18.88 -4.14
N THR A 103 4.04 19.82 -5.02
CA THR A 103 3.77 19.67 -6.45
C THR A 103 4.61 18.55 -7.05
N ALA A 104 5.91 18.49 -6.73
CA ALA A 104 6.78 17.40 -7.16
C ALA A 104 6.29 16.04 -6.66
N LEU A 105 5.91 15.93 -5.38
CA LEU A 105 5.35 14.71 -4.82
C LEU A 105 4.07 14.24 -5.54
N ARG A 106 3.20 15.17 -5.90
CA ARG A 106 1.99 14.84 -6.68
C ARG A 106 2.34 14.28 -8.06
N GLN A 107 3.32 14.91 -8.75
CA GLN A 107 3.81 14.45 -10.05
C GLN A 107 4.47 13.07 -9.97
N LEU A 108 5.28 12.80 -8.94
CA LEU A 108 5.86 11.48 -8.70
C LEU A 108 4.79 10.41 -8.42
N ARG A 109 3.74 10.76 -7.67
CA ARG A 109 2.62 9.85 -7.45
C ARG A 109 1.79 9.57 -8.70
N GLU A 110 1.78 10.47 -9.68
CA GLU A 110 1.19 10.16 -10.99
C GLU A 110 1.97 9.06 -11.71
N LEU A 111 3.31 9.07 -11.61
CA LEU A 111 4.15 7.99 -12.16
C LEU A 111 3.94 6.67 -11.41
N GLU A 112 3.81 6.71 -10.09
CA GLU A 112 3.50 5.53 -9.28
C GLU A 112 2.16 4.89 -9.65
N GLN A 113 1.17 5.68 -10.11
CA GLN A 113 -0.10 5.12 -10.60
C GLN A 113 0.07 4.33 -11.91
N GLU A 114 1.11 4.62 -12.69
CA GLU A 114 1.44 3.90 -13.93
C GLU A 114 2.36 2.72 -13.66
N ASP A 115 3.30 2.89 -12.72
CA ASP A 115 4.21 1.85 -12.25
C ASP A 115 4.21 1.79 -10.71
N PRO A 116 3.37 0.93 -10.11
CA PRO A 116 3.28 0.79 -8.66
C PRO A 116 4.58 0.33 -7.98
N ALA A 117 5.53 -0.26 -8.74
CA ALA A 117 6.81 -0.69 -8.21
C ALA A 117 7.71 0.49 -7.80
N LEU A 118 7.43 1.70 -8.26
CA LEU A 118 8.19 2.90 -7.87
C LEU A 118 8.07 3.26 -6.39
N HIS A 119 7.02 2.83 -5.71
CA HIS A 119 6.77 3.05 -4.28
C HIS A 119 7.25 4.43 -3.80
N VAL A 120 6.51 5.48 -4.16
CA VAL A 120 6.83 6.86 -3.78
C VAL A 120 6.62 7.06 -2.29
N VAL A 121 7.69 7.23 -1.53
CA VAL A 121 7.67 7.46 -0.08
C VAL A 121 8.00 8.91 0.21
N TRP A 122 7.18 9.56 1.03
CA TRP A 122 7.45 10.89 1.55
C TRP A 122 7.88 10.82 3.01
N ASP A 123 9.13 11.22 3.29
CA ASP A 123 9.57 11.42 4.67
C ASP A 123 9.21 12.84 5.15
N SER A 124 8.16 12.93 5.95
CA SER A 124 7.68 14.21 6.48
C SER A 124 8.61 14.88 7.47
N ARG A 125 9.57 14.15 8.08
CA ARG A 125 10.53 14.70 9.03
C ARG A 125 11.67 15.41 8.30
N LEU A 126 12.08 14.82 7.17
CA LEU A 126 13.16 15.36 6.34
C LEU A 126 12.65 16.25 5.21
N GLY A 127 11.34 16.15 4.87
CA GLY A 127 10.78 16.85 3.72
C GLY A 127 11.26 16.28 2.38
N GLU A 128 11.56 14.99 2.33
CA GLU A 128 12.20 14.33 1.19
C GLU A 128 11.29 13.28 0.55
N ALA A 129 11.36 13.17 -0.77
CA ALA A 129 10.71 12.11 -1.54
C ALA A 129 11.73 11.03 -1.92
N HIS A 130 11.32 9.77 -1.81
CA HIS A 130 12.11 8.61 -2.19
C HIS A 130 11.37 7.77 -3.21
N LEU A 131 12.11 7.20 -4.18
CA LEU A 131 11.62 6.23 -5.14
C LEU A 131 12.34 4.90 -4.97
N GLN A 132 11.62 3.81 -5.18
CA GLN A 132 12.21 2.47 -5.22
C GLN A 132 12.52 2.09 -6.67
N LEU A 133 13.77 1.72 -6.94
CA LEU A 133 14.25 1.37 -8.27
C LEU A 133 15.13 0.12 -8.21
N MET A 134 15.28 -0.55 -9.35
CA MET A 134 16.10 -1.77 -9.45
C MET A 134 17.58 -1.47 -9.68
N GLY A 135 17.95 -0.26 -10.15
CA GLY A 135 19.33 0.10 -10.42
C GLY A 135 19.50 1.39 -11.23
N GLU A 136 20.75 1.68 -11.58
CA GLU A 136 21.17 2.94 -12.22
C GLU A 136 20.52 3.21 -13.58
N VAL A 137 20.32 2.18 -14.41
CA VAL A 137 19.67 2.35 -15.71
C VAL A 137 18.26 2.89 -15.56
N GLN A 138 17.52 2.41 -14.54
CA GLN A 138 16.17 2.88 -14.28
C GLN A 138 16.18 4.33 -13.76
N LEU A 139 17.23 4.74 -13.03
CA LEU A 139 17.43 6.12 -12.60
C LEU A 139 17.47 7.09 -13.78
N GLU A 140 18.31 6.80 -14.80
CA GLU A 140 18.44 7.63 -16.00
C GLU A 140 17.14 7.74 -16.78
N ILE A 141 16.42 6.62 -16.88
CA ILE A 141 15.09 6.58 -17.51
C ILE A 141 14.11 7.47 -16.73
N MET A 142 14.10 7.38 -15.40
CA MET A 142 13.21 8.17 -14.55
C MET A 142 13.54 9.66 -14.59
N GLN A 143 14.81 10.05 -14.60
CA GLN A 143 15.21 11.45 -14.78
C GLN A 143 14.68 12.01 -16.11
N SER A 144 14.92 11.29 -17.21
CA SER A 144 14.46 11.68 -18.53
C SER A 144 12.93 11.73 -18.63
N LEU A 145 12.22 10.81 -17.99
CA LEU A 145 10.77 10.76 -17.97
C LEU A 145 10.17 11.94 -17.21
N ILE A 146 10.71 12.24 -16.02
CA ILE A 146 10.26 13.35 -15.16
C ILE A 146 10.52 14.69 -15.86
N GLU A 147 11.69 14.87 -16.47
CA GLU A 147 12.01 16.10 -17.22
C GLU A 147 11.07 16.28 -18.42
N ARG A 148 10.88 15.26 -19.24
CA ARG A 148 10.00 15.34 -20.42
C ARG A 148 8.55 15.59 -20.08
N ARG A 149 8.05 14.98 -19.00
CA ARG A 149 6.62 15.00 -18.67
C ARG A 149 6.23 16.22 -17.85
N PHE A 150 7.10 16.61 -16.91
CA PHE A 150 6.79 17.68 -15.93
C PHE A 150 7.71 18.90 -16.06
N GLY A 151 8.72 18.86 -16.92
CA GLY A 151 9.70 19.94 -17.05
C GLY A 151 10.61 20.06 -15.81
N LEU A 152 10.63 19.04 -14.95
CA LEU A 152 11.32 19.05 -13.67
C LEU A 152 12.65 18.30 -13.79
N LYS A 153 13.78 19.03 -13.67
CA LYS A 153 15.12 18.43 -13.65
C LYS A 153 15.45 17.95 -12.24
N VAL A 154 15.24 16.66 -11.99
CA VAL A 154 15.59 16.03 -10.74
C VAL A 154 16.95 15.38 -10.80
N GLY A 155 17.64 15.32 -9.63
CA GLY A 155 18.76 14.43 -9.38
C GLY A 155 18.33 13.26 -8.49
N PHE A 156 19.22 12.31 -8.32
CA PHE A 156 19.11 11.27 -7.32
C PHE A 156 20.42 11.19 -6.55
N ASP A 157 20.33 10.89 -5.24
CA ASP A 157 21.54 10.61 -4.48
C ASP A 157 21.93 9.12 -4.58
N GLU A 158 22.97 8.73 -3.85
CA GLU A 158 23.36 7.33 -3.75
C GLU A 158 22.23 6.52 -3.12
N GLY A 159 21.82 5.45 -3.82
CA GLY A 159 20.74 4.58 -3.37
C GLY A 159 21.06 3.84 -2.08
N GLY A 160 20.11 3.80 -1.17
CA GLY A 160 20.16 2.96 0.03
C GLY A 160 19.49 1.61 -0.19
N ILE A 161 20.02 0.55 0.44
CA ILE A 161 19.38 -0.76 0.46
C ILE A 161 18.14 -0.69 1.36
N LEU A 162 17.01 -1.17 0.86
CA LEU A 162 15.78 -1.29 1.63
C LEU A 162 15.93 -2.43 2.65
N CYS A 163 16.24 -2.06 3.88
CA CYS A 163 16.25 -3.00 4.98
C CYS A 163 14.84 -3.25 5.50
N ARG A 164 14.62 -4.45 6.03
CA ARG A 164 13.44 -4.82 6.81
C ARG A 164 13.91 -5.37 8.16
N GLU A 165 13.11 -5.17 9.20
CA GLU A 165 13.39 -5.73 10.51
C GLU A 165 12.54 -6.96 10.77
N THR A 166 13.08 -7.90 11.53
CA THR A 166 12.34 -9.03 12.09
C THR A 166 12.69 -9.19 13.57
N ILE A 167 12.11 -10.17 14.25
CA ILE A 167 12.45 -10.51 15.62
C ILE A 167 13.10 -11.89 15.66
N SER A 168 14.06 -12.08 16.57
CA SER A 168 14.77 -13.34 16.77
C SER A 168 14.13 -14.23 17.83
N ALA A 169 13.30 -13.67 18.72
CA ALA A 169 12.71 -14.36 19.85
C ALA A 169 11.22 -14.11 19.97
N ARG A 170 10.51 -15.09 20.53
CA ARG A 170 9.10 -14.97 20.91
C ARG A 170 8.97 -13.98 22.09
N VAL A 171 8.08 -13.00 21.94
CA VAL A 171 7.80 -11.99 22.96
C VAL A 171 6.33 -11.71 23.07
N GLU A 172 5.91 -11.28 24.25
CA GLU A 172 4.58 -10.71 24.47
C GLU A 172 4.64 -9.19 24.41
N GLY A 173 3.65 -8.61 23.74
CA GLY A 173 3.42 -7.17 23.67
C GLY A 173 2.12 -6.81 24.35
N VAL A 174 2.18 -5.95 25.35
CA VAL A 174 1.00 -5.48 26.10
C VAL A 174 0.76 -4.00 25.81
N GLY A 175 -0.47 -3.69 25.44
CA GLY A 175 -0.91 -2.31 25.22
C GLY A 175 -2.11 -1.99 26.07
N HIS A 176 -1.99 -0.96 26.89
CA HIS A 176 -3.04 -0.44 27.74
C HIS A 176 -3.33 1.03 27.39
N PHE A 177 -4.61 1.37 27.26
CA PHE A 177 -5.09 2.72 26.97
C PHE A 177 -6.23 3.08 27.89
N GLU A 178 -5.98 3.98 28.84
CA GLU A 178 -6.93 4.37 29.89
C GLU A 178 -6.84 5.87 30.23
N PRO A 179 -7.06 6.77 29.25
CA PRO A 179 -7.26 8.19 29.56
C PRO A 179 -8.74 8.41 29.93
N LEU A 180 -9.03 9.28 30.89
CA LEU A 180 -10.37 9.70 31.34
C LEU A 180 -11.57 9.16 30.54
N ARG A 181 -12.34 8.21 31.09
CA ARG A 181 -13.52 7.57 30.47
C ARG A 181 -13.26 6.70 29.25
N HIS A 182 -12.01 6.30 29.01
CA HIS A 182 -11.64 5.36 27.96
C HIS A 182 -10.90 4.18 28.56
N TYR A 183 -11.10 2.98 28.02
CA TYR A 183 -10.38 1.79 28.45
C TYR A 183 -10.23 0.78 27.33
N ALA A 184 -9.02 0.34 27.05
CA ALA A 184 -8.74 -0.81 26.22
C ALA A 184 -7.42 -1.47 26.62
N GLU A 185 -7.41 -2.79 26.63
CA GLU A 185 -6.22 -3.59 26.87
C GLU A 185 -6.08 -4.66 25.79
N VAL A 186 -4.86 -4.84 25.27
CA VAL A 186 -4.54 -5.77 24.19
C VAL A 186 -3.25 -6.50 24.52
N HIS A 187 -3.28 -7.83 24.45
CA HIS A 187 -2.13 -8.71 24.58
C HIS A 187 -1.85 -9.40 23.27
N LEU A 188 -0.67 -9.16 22.72
CA LEU A 188 -0.20 -9.72 21.46
C LEU A 188 0.98 -10.64 21.73
N LEU A 189 0.97 -11.80 21.08
CA LEU A 189 2.13 -12.65 20.99
C LEU A 189 2.81 -12.39 19.64
N LEU A 190 4.09 -12.00 19.67
CA LEU A 190 4.92 -11.81 18.49
C LEU A 190 5.91 -12.97 18.41
N GLU A 191 5.94 -13.67 17.29
CA GLU A 191 6.80 -14.83 17.04
C GLU A 191 7.56 -14.65 15.72
N PRO A 192 8.83 -15.09 15.65
CA PRO A 192 9.56 -15.11 14.37
C PRO A 192 8.81 -15.98 13.36
N GLY A 193 8.65 -15.48 12.13
CA GLY A 193 8.10 -16.22 11.01
C GLY A 193 9.18 -16.74 10.06
N PRO A 194 8.85 -17.65 9.14
CA PRO A 194 9.75 -18.08 8.08
C PRO A 194 10.18 -16.89 7.21
N ARG A 195 11.40 -16.97 6.65
CA ARG A 195 11.90 -15.92 5.75
C ARG A 195 10.99 -15.77 4.53
N GLY A 196 10.60 -14.52 4.25
CA GLY A 196 9.69 -14.17 3.16
C GLY A 196 8.20 -14.31 3.49
N SER A 197 7.84 -14.67 4.75
CA SER A 197 6.44 -14.82 5.16
C SER A 197 5.71 -13.50 5.43
N GLY A 198 6.45 -12.39 5.46
CA GLY A 198 5.87 -11.08 5.77
C GLY A 198 5.31 -11.00 7.19
N VAL A 199 4.30 -10.14 7.39
CA VAL A 199 3.60 -10.04 8.68
C VAL A 199 2.32 -10.86 8.62
N GLN A 200 2.25 -11.90 9.43
CA GLN A 200 1.08 -12.77 9.56
C GLN A 200 0.26 -12.38 10.79
N LEU A 201 -1.06 -12.26 10.62
CA LEU A 201 -1.96 -11.86 11.70
C LEU A 201 -2.94 -12.98 12.01
N SER A 202 -3.14 -13.25 13.30
CA SER A 202 -4.11 -14.24 13.77
C SER A 202 -4.69 -13.86 15.13
N ALA A 203 -5.81 -14.45 15.49
CA ALA A 203 -6.39 -14.37 16.83
C ALA A 203 -6.52 -15.77 17.43
N ASP A 204 -6.12 -15.88 18.69
CA ASP A 204 -6.28 -17.06 19.55
C ASP A 204 -6.77 -16.55 20.91
N CYS A 205 -7.88 -15.82 20.86
CA CYS A 205 -8.53 -15.20 22.00
C CYS A 205 -9.96 -15.73 22.11
N ARG A 206 -10.38 -16.08 23.31
CA ARG A 206 -11.73 -16.58 23.55
C ARG A 206 -12.75 -15.45 23.47
N GLU A 207 -13.95 -15.74 22.96
CA GLU A 207 -15.02 -14.73 22.82
C GLU A 207 -15.60 -14.30 24.18
N ASP A 208 -15.47 -15.13 25.22
CA ASP A 208 -15.86 -14.80 26.60
C ASP A 208 -14.86 -13.82 27.28
N GLU A 209 -13.62 -13.75 26.80
CA GLU A 209 -12.61 -12.76 27.24
C GLU A 209 -12.73 -11.45 26.49
N LEU A 210 -12.87 -11.54 25.15
CA LEU A 210 -13.03 -10.38 24.29
C LEU A 210 -13.97 -10.71 23.12
N ALA A 211 -15.07 -9.99 23.02
CA ALA A 211 -16.08 -10.22 21.98
C ALA A 211 -15.49 -10.17 20.55
N ALA A 212 -16.00 -11.01 19.64
CA ALA A 212 -15.48 -11.21 18.29
C ALA A 212 -15.40 -9.94 17.43
N ASN A 213 -16.29 -8.96 17.66
CA ASN A 213 -16.24 -7.65 16.99
C ASN A 213 -14.98 -6.87 17.35
N TRP A 214 -14.56 -6.87 18.62
CA TRP A 214 -13.33 -6.24 19.09
C TRP A 214 -12.09 -6.97 18.57
N GLN A 215 -12.10 -8.30 18.56
CA GLN A 215 -11.00 -9.08 17.98
C GLN A 215 -10.78 -8.73 16.52
N ARG A 216 -11.85 -8.68 15.71
CA ARG A 216 -11.76 -8.27 14.29
C ARG A 216 -11.24 -6.84 14.13
N LEU A 217 -11.68 -5.92 15.00
CA LEU A 217 -11.21 -4.54 14.97
C LEU A 217 -9.72 -4.43 15.28
N ILE A 218 -9.21 -5.18 16.26
CA ILE A 218 -7.78 -5.23 16.59
C ILE A 218 -6.97 -5.77 15.40
N LEU A 219 -7.43 -6.86 14.76
CA LEU A 219 -6.77 -7.38 13.54
C LEU A 219 -6.77 -6.35 12.39
N THR A 220 -7.86 -5.60 12.23
CA THR A 220 -7.93 -4.50 11.27
C THR A 220 -6.88 -3.43 11.59
N HIS A 221 -6.75 -3.03 12.86
CA HIS A 221 -5.74 -2.05 13.28
C HIS A 221 -4.30 -2.54 13.12
N LEU A 222 -4.07 -3.84 13.27
CA LEU A 222 -2.76 -4.45 12.95
C LEU A 222 -2.46 -4.42 11.44
N ALA A 223 -3.48 -4.60 10.59
CA ALA A 223 -3.32 -4.66 9.13
C ALA A 223 -3.31 -3.28 8.45
N GLU A 224 -3.88 -2.23 9.08
CA GLU A 224 -4.09 -0.93 8.43
C GLU A 224 -2.81 -0.14 8.17
N ARG A 225 -1.70 -0.51 8.82
CA ARG A 225 -0.40 0.17 8.65
C ARG A 225 0.78 -0.77 8.70
N SER A 226 1.87 -0.39 8.07
CA SER A 226 3.16 -1.03 8.25
C SER A 226 3.73 -0.69 9.63
N HIS A 227 4.11 -1.72 10.42
CA HIS A 227 4.78 -1.54 11.69
C HIS A 227 6.28 -1.40 11.47
N LEU A 228 6.91 -0.48 12.20
CA LEU A 228 8.34 -0.22 12.09
C LEU A 228 9.09 -0.89 13.25
N GLY A 229 10.22 -1.48 12.93
CA GLY A 229 11.12 -2.06 13.91
C GLY A 229 11.82 -0.99 14.76
N PRO A 230 12.25 -1.33 15.97
CA PRO A 230 12.83 -0.36 16.91
C PRO A 230 14.32 -0.08 16.69
N LEU A 231 15.02 -0.89 15.90
CA LEU A 231 16.47 -0.78 15.70
C LEU A 231 16.82 0.25 14.64
N THR A 232 16.30 0.09 13.45
CA THR A 232 16.60 0.95 12.29
C THR A 232 15.40 1.79 11.86
N GLY A 233 14.20 1.48 12.36
CA GLY A 233 12.96 2.07 11.89
C GLY A 233 12.48 1.50 10.55
N ALA A 234 13.09 0.41 10.08
CA ALA A 234 12.67 -0.27 8.86
C ALA A 234 11.34 -1.02 9.05
N PRO A 235 10.57 -1.25 7.97
CA PRO A 235 9.34 -2.01 8.04
C PRO A 235 9.56 -3.43 8.57
N LEU A 236 8.64 -3.87 9.44
CA LEU A 236 8.66 -5.21 10.02
C LEU A 236 8.31 -6.26 8.96
N THR A 237 8.99 -7.41 8.99
CA THR A 237 8.73 -8.58 8.16
C THR A 237 8.97 -9.87 8.92
N ASP A 238 8.45 -10.98 8.40
CA ASP A 238 8.70 -12.33 8.92
C ASP A 238 8.36 -12.47 10.41
N VAL A 239 7.21 -11.93 10.78
CA VAL A 239 6.69 -11.95 12.14
C VAL A 239 5.23 -12.38 12.12
N LYS A 240 4.90 -13.36 12.96
CA LYS A 240 3.53 -13.73 13.26
C LYS A 240 3.06 -12.96 14.50
N ILE A 241 1.98 -12.22 14.38
CA ILE A 241 1.35 -11.48 15.48
C ILE A 241 0.01 -12.12 15.78
N THR A 242 -0.12 -12.69 16.99
CA THR A 242 -1.34 -13.37 17.43
C THR A 242 -1.98 -12.58 18.58
N LEU A 243 -3.25 -12.21 18.43
CA LEU A 243 -4.03 -11.68 19.55
C LEU A 243 -4.32 -12.80 20.54
N ARG A 244 -3.80 -12.68 21.77
CA ARG A 244 -3.94 -13.69 22.83
C ARG A 244 -5.09 -13.39 23.77
N SER A 245 -5.21 -12.15 24.19
CA SER A 245 -6.29 -11.67 25.05
C SER A 245 -6.49 -10.17 24.91
N GLY A 246 -7.57 -9.68 25.46
CA GLY A 246 -7.84 -8.25 25.53
C GLY A 246 -8.98 -7.97 26.49
N ARG A 247 -9.13 -6.73 26.89
CA ARG A 247 -10.19 -6.33 27.79
C ARG A 247 -10.86 -5.04 27.34
N ALA A 248 -12.17 -5.05 27.32
CA ALA A 248 -13.04 -3.90 27.07
C ALA A 248 -13.84 -3.56 28.33
N HIS A 249 -14.16 -2.29 28.50
CA HIS A 249 -15.09 -1.85 29.55
C HIS A 249 -16.46 -1.53 28.93
N PRO A 250 -17.58 -2.07 29.40
CA PRO A 250 -18.90 -1.94 28.77
C PRO A 250 -19.36 -0.50 28.48
N LYS A 251 -18.90 0.47 29.27
CA LYS A 251 -19.31 1.88 29.19
C LYS A 251 -18.21 2.83 28.70
N HIS A 252 -16.96 2.36 28.64
CA HIS A 252 -15.79 3.23 28.46
C HIS A 252 -14.86 2.76 27.33
N THR A 253 -15.28 1.79 26.53
CA THR A 253 -14.48 1.33 25.40
C THR A 253 -15.11 1.78 24.08
N GLU A 254 -14.33 2.50 23.29
CA GLU A 254 -14.63 2.90 21.93
C GLU A 254 -13.65 2.26 20.95
N GLY A 255 -14.00 2.21 19.65
CA GLY A 255 -13.15 1.60 18.64
C GLY A 255 -11.76 2.23 18.55
N GLY A 256 -11.67 3.54 18.74
CA GLY A 256 -10.40 4.28 18.74
C GLY A 256 -9.45 3.89 19.89
N ASP A 257 -9.98 3.40 21.01
CA ASP A 257 -9.18 2.99 22.16
C ASP A 257 -8.38 1.73 21.85
N PHE A 258 -9.02 0.77 21.17
CA PHE A 258 -8.33 -0.42 20.69
C PHE A 258 -7.25 -0.12 19.66
N ARG A 259 -7.42 0.91 18.82
CA ARG A 259 -6.34 1.37 17.93
C ARG A 259 -5.10 1.78 18.72
N GLN A 260 -5.30 2.59 19.77
CA GLN A 260 -4.18 3.05 20.60
C GLN A 260 -3.54 1.90 21.38
N ALA A 261 -4.35 1.04 22.01
CA ALA A 261 -3.86 -0.10 22.74
C ALA A 261 -3.09 -1.08 21.84
N THR A 262 -3.60 -1.38 20.65
CA THR A 262 -2.95 -2.25 19.66
C THR A 262 -1.57 -1.72 19.27
N TYR A 263 -1.46 -0.43 18.94
CA TYR A 263 -0.17 0.16 18.56
C TYR A 263 0.83 0.21 19.72
N ARG A 264 0.36 0.39 20.94
CA ARG A 264 1.19 0.30 22.15
C ARG A 264 1.69 -1.11 22.39
N ALA A 265 0.81 -2.13 22.21
CA ALA A 265 1.18 -3.54 22.33
C ALA A 265 2.27 -3.94 21.33
N VAL A 266 2.11 -3.60 20.05
CA VAL A 266 3.14 -3.87 19.03
C VAL A 266 4.47 -3.21 19.40
N ARG A 267 4.44 -1.92 19.73
CA ARG A 267 5.66 -1.15 20.07
C ARG A 267 6.37 -1.72 21.31
N GLN A 268 5.62 -2.08 22.33
CA GLN A 268 6.16 -2.64 23.56
C GLN A 268 6.77 -4.02 23.30
N GLY A 269 6.08 -4.89 22.55
CA GLY A 269 6.59 -6.21 22.17
C GLY A 269 7.88 -6.13 21.35
N LEU A 270 7.92 -5.26 20.33
CA LEU A 270 9.12 -5.08 19.51
C LEU A 270 10.31 -4.55 20.31
N ARG A 271 10.10 -3.62 21.25
CA ARG A 271 11.14 -3.14 22.15
C ARG A 271 11.65 -4.25 23.06
N SER A 272 10.76 -5.10 23.56
CA SER A 272 11.16 -6.25 24.37
C SER A 272 11.94 -7.28 23.56
N ALA A 273 11.63 -7.47 22.29
CA ALA A 273 12.40 -8.32 21.39
C ALA A 273 13.80 -7.76 21.13
N ALA A 274 13.92 -6.47 20.84
CA ALA A 274 15.20 -5.80 20.62
C ALA A 274 16.13 -5.81 21.85
N ALA A 275 15.56 -5.81 23.05
CA ALA A 275 16.35 -5.87 24.30
C ALA A 275 16.88 -7.29 24.60
N ARG A 276 16.41 -8.34 23.89
CA ARG A 276 16.80 -9.75 24.09
C ARG A 276 17.74 -10.27 22.99
N GLY A 277 17.90 -9.56 21.90
CA GLY A 277 18.79 -9.91 20.76
C GLY A 277 20.02 -9.07 20.75
#